data_9a8ed26ecb1ae2e1fa4f6c0b7c12d719
#
_entry.id   9a8ed26ecb1ae2e1fa4f6c0b7c12d719
#
_cell.length_a   1.000
_cell.length_b   1.000
_cell.length_c   1.000
_cell.angle_alpha   90.00
_cell.angle_beta   90.00
_cell.angle_gamma   90.00
#
_symmetry.space_group_name_H-M   'P 1'
#
loop_
_entity.id
_entity.type
_entity.pdbx_description
1 polymer ?
#
loop_
_entity_poly.entity_id
_entity_poly.type
_entity_poly.pdbx_seq_one_letter_code
_entity_poly.pdbx_strand_id
1 'polypeptide(L)'
;IPQRKAAFGKEVGIISVGFNTVELLVVRNKQTVQRFTAGTTAGVRRLLEITNPRGMYSMGELDTLLRNQQLDIRDALTIWEREVTGVIESTWGQSWKRFAAILMVGGGTILLANSLPYHFGGKVYIPENPVLSIAQGLYKLGLFQERRKRR
;
A
#
# COMPACT_ATOMS: atom_id res chain seq x y z
N ILE A 1 -4.68 -16.07 5.58
CA ILE A 1 -3.24 -15.82 5.84
C ILE A 1 -2.55 -17.17 5.89
N PRO A 2 -1.51 -17.46 5.07
CA PRO A 2 -0.77 -18.69 5.18
C PRO A 2 -0.28 -18.85 6.62
N GLN A 3 -0.32 -20.07 7.11
CA GLN A 3 -0.07 -20.41 8.50
C GLN A 3 1.13 -19.65 9.07
N ARG A 4 0.94 -18.94 10.20
CA ARG A 4 1.92 -18.05 10.83
C ARG A 4 3.34 -18.62 10.97
N LYS A 5 3.48 -19.95 11.05
CA LYS A 5 4.77 -20.63 11.15
C LYS A 5 5.53 -20.73 9.81
N ALA A 6 4.84 -20.80 8.67
CA ALA A 6 5.48 -20.94 7.36
C ALA A 6 6.15 -19.65 6.85
N ALA A 7 5.76 -18.48 7.39
CA ALA A 7 6.35 -17.19 7.01
C ALA A 7 7.56 -16.78 7.88
N PHE A 8 7.87 -17.54 8.94
CA PHE A 8 9.01 -17.23 9.81
C PHE A 8 10.31 -17.47 9.02
N GLY A 9 11.16 -16.47 8.92
CA GLY A 9 12.39 -16.52 8.13
C GLY A 9 12.24 -16.09 6.66
N LYS A 10 11.00 -15.93 6.17
CA LYS A 10 10.73 -15.43 4.81
C LYS A 10 10.47 -13.93 4.80
N GLU A 11 10.75 -13.31 3.68
CA GLU A 11 10.47 -11.89 3.45
C GLU A 11 8.97 -11.69 3.14
N VAL A 12 8.36 -10.68 3.75
CA VAL A 12 7.00 -10.23 3.46
C VAL A 12 7.09 -8.79 3.01
N GLY A 13 6.60 -8.51 1.81
CA GLY A 13 6.48 -7.15 1.29
C GLY A 13 5.23 -6.46 1.84
N ILE A 14 5.32 -5.16 2.06
CA ILE A 14 4.19 -4.30 2.44
C ILE A 14 4.17 -3.11 1.50
N ILE A 15 3.04 -2.90 0.84
CA ILE A 15 2.75 -1.72 0.01
C ILE A 15 1.66 -0.94 0.73
N SER A 16 2.01 0.25 1.25
CA SER A 16 1.07 1.15 1.89
C SER A 16 0.73 2.28 0.92
N VAL A 17 -0.53 2.36 0.49
CA VAL A 17 -1.00 3.39 -0.43
C VAL A 17 -1.91 4.34 0.33
N GLY A 18 -1.32 5.44 0.79
CA GLY A 18 -2.00 6.50 1.52
C GLY A 18 -2.55 7.61 0.62
N PHE A 19 -3.08 8.66 1.24
CA PHE A 19 -3.53 9.84 0.51
C PHE A 19 -2.35 10.61 -0.11
N ASN A 20 -1.30 10.88 0.65
CA ASN A 20 -0.15 11.65 0.19
C ASN A 20 1.00 10.77 -0.32
N THR A 21 1.18 9.57 0.25
CA THR A 21 2.39 8.75 0.05
C THR A 21 2.07 7.33 -0.39
N VAL A 22 3.00 6.74 -1.12
CA VAL A 22 3.15 5.29 -1.26
C VAL A 22 4.43 4.90 -0.53
N GLU A 23 4.34 3.93 0.35
CA GLU A 23 5.43 3.42 1.16
C GLU A 23 5.64 1.94 0.92
N LEU A 24 6.89 1.56 0.73
CA LEU A 24 7.32 0.18 0.52
C LEU A 24 8.18 -0.28 1.68
N LEU A 25 7.85 -1.42 2.24
CA LEU A 25 8.56 -2.05 3.33
C LEU A 25 8.72 -3.54 3.05
N VAL A 26 9.85 -4.11 3.47
CA VAL A 26 10.01 -5.56 3.53
C VAL A 26 10.41 -5.94 4.94
N VAL A 27 9.71 -6.92 5.50
CA VAL A 27 9.94 -7.41 6.86
C VAL A 27 10.39 -8.86 6.80
N ARG A 28 11.47 -9.18 7.53
CA ARG A 28 11.96 -10.54 7.78
C ARG A 28 12.31 -10.68 9.27
N ASN A 29 11.80 -11.71 9.92
CA ASN A 29 12.03 -11.97 11.35
C ASN A 29 11.68 -10.77 12.24
N LYS A 30 10.59 -10.07 11.94
CA LYS A 30 10.13 -8.85 12.65
C LYS A 30 11.07 -7.65 12.52
N GLN A 31 12.01 -7.66 11.60
CA GLN A 31 12.92 -6.57 11.31
C GLN A 31 12.72 -6.07 9.88
N THR A 32 12.84 -4.76 9.69
CA THR A 32 12.76 -4.14 8.37
C THR A 32 14.02 -4.42 7.56
N VAL A 33 13.87 -4.81 6.32
CA VAL A 33 14.97 -4.99 5.37
C VAL A 33 15.19 -3.66 4.64
N GLN A 34 16.10 -2.83 5.12
CA GLN A 34 16.29 -1.43 4.71
C GLN A 34 16.45 -1.22 3.20
N ARG A 35 17.21 -2.09 2.52
CA ARG A 35 17.45 -1.99 1.07
C ARG A 35 16.19 -2.08 0.19
N PHE A 36 15.07 -2.55 0.76
CA PHE A 36 13.78 -2.70 0.09
C PHE A 36 12.72 -1.74 0.65
N THR A 37 13.16 -0.72 1.39
CA THR A 37 12.31 0.31 1.95
C THR A 37 12.39 1.57 1.11
N ALA A 38 11.25 2.11 0.70
CA ALA A 38 11.15 3.37 -0.03
C ALA A 38 9.86 4.10 0.33
N GLY A 39 9.84 5.40 0.09
CA GLY A 39 8.65 6.23 0.18
C GLY A 39 8.64 7.24 -0.98
N THR A 40 7.46 7.54 -1.47
CA THR A 40 7.23 8.53 -2.52
C THR A 40 5.93 9.29 -2.28
N THR A 41 5.81 10.48 -2.86
CA THR A 41 4.59 11.32 -2.81
C THR A 41 3.55 10.94 -3.86
N ALA A 42 3.60 9.73 -4.41
CA ALA A 42 2.67 9.22 -5.40
C ALA A 42 1.38 8.60 -4.79
N GLY A 43 0.87 9.13 -3.67
CA GLY A 43 -0.39 8.70 -3.07
C GLY A 43 -1.63 9.09 -3.89
N VAL A 44 -2.83 8.87 -3.35
CA VAL A 44 -4.11 9.20 -4.03
C VAL A 44 -4.20 10.67 -4.45
N ARG A 45 -3.58 11.57 -3.70
CA ARG A 45 -3.46 12.97 -4.06
C ARG A 45 -2.87 13.15 -5.46
N ARG A 46 -1.86 12.37 -5.83
CA ARG A 46 -1.25 12.41 -7.16
C ARG A 46 -2.24 12.02 -8.26
N LEU A 47 -3.07 11.01 -8.04
CA LEU A 47 -4.16 10.65 -8.95
C LEU A 47 -5.12 11.82 -9.15
N LEU A 48 -5.52 12.50 -8.05
CA LEU A 48 -6.42 13.65 -8.11
C LEU A 48 -5.79 14.84 -8.86
N GLU A 49 -4.50 15.08 -8.70
CA GLU A 49 -3.75 16.10 -9.46
C GLU A 49 -3.75 15.80 -10.96
N ILE A 50 -3.54 14.54 -11.36
CA ILE A 50 -3.59 14.11 -12.76
C ILE A 50 -5.00 14.31 -13.34
N THR A 51 -6.03 14.04 -12.56
CA THR A 51 -7.44 14.17 -12.97
C THR A 51 -7.85 15.65 -13.16
N ASN A 52 -7.18 16.58 -12.49
CA ASN A 52 -7.53 18.01 -12.46
C ASN A 52 -6.41 18.91 -13.02
N PRO A 53 -5.96 18.71 -14.27
CA PRO A 53 -4.79 19.40 -14.82
C PRO A 53 -5.00 20.92 -14.97
N ARG A 54 -6.26 21.38 -15.03
CA ARG A 54 -6.62 22.80 -15.13
C ARG A 54 -6.85 23.45 -13.77
N GLY A 55 -6.75 22.72 -12.64
CA GLY A 55 -6.95 23.26 -11.30
C GLY A 55 -8.37 23.78 -11.04
N MET A 56 -9.39 23.20 -11.70
CA MET A 56 -10.79 23.66 -11.59
C MET A 56 -11.42 23.38 -10.22
N TYR A 57 -10.92 22.37 -9.52
CA TYR A 57 -11.42 21.91 -8.23
C TYR A 57 -10.31 21.99 -7.18
N SER A 58 -10.69 22.31 -5.95
CA SER A 58 -9.81 22.14 -4.80
C SER A 58 -9.59 20.65 -4.49
N MET A 59 -8.53 20.33 -3.77
CA MET A 59 -8.22 18.94 -3.38
C MET A 59 -9.34 18.32 -2.52
N GLY A 60 -9.99 19.12 -1.66
CA GLY A 60 -11.12 18.65 -0.84
C GLY A 60 -12.37 18.33 -1.68
N GLU A 61 -12.66 19.13 -2.71
CA GLU A 61 -13.76 18.85 -3.65
C GLU A 61 -13.48 17.57 -4.43
N LEU A 62 -12.25 17.40 -4.94
CA LEU A 62 -11.85 16.18 -5.66
C LEU A 62 -11.95 14.93 -4.79
N ASP A 63 -11.50 14.98 -3.53
CA ASP A 63 -11.63 13.86 -2.60
C ASP A 63 -13.11 13.52 -2.34
N THR A 64 -13.97 14.53 -2.21
CA THR A 64 -15.41 14.36 -2.04
C THR A 64 -16.05 13.71 -3.28
N LEU A 65 -15.72 14.21 -4.47
CA LEU A 65 -16.22 13.66 -5.73
C LEU A 65 -15.75 12.20 -5.95
N LEU A 66 -14.49 11.90 -5.60
CA LEU A 66 -13.94 10.55 -5.69
C LEU A 66 -14.69 9.59 -4.75
N ARG A 67 -14.90 9.97 -3.49
CA ARG A 67 -15.62 9.15 -2.50
C ARG A 67 -17.07 8.89 -2.90
N ASN A 68 -17.71 9.87 -3.54
CA ASN A 68 -19.07 9.77 -4.04
C ASN A 68 -19.17 9.09 -5.42
N GLN A 69 -18.06 8.61 -5.98
CA GLN A 69 -18.00 7.99 -7.31
C GLN A 69 -18.50 8.91 -8.44
N GLN A 70 -18.33 10.23 -8.26
CA GLN A 70 -18.74 11.26 -9.21
C GLN A 70 -17.57 11.80 -10.05
N LEU A 71 -16.36 11.33 -9.79
CA LEU A 71 -15.14 11.74 -10.49
C LEU A 71 -14.76 10.65 -11.51
N ASP A 72 -14.62 11.01 -12.77
CA ASP A 72 -14.05 10.11 -13.78
C ASP A 72 -12.52 10.10 -13.66
N ILE A 73 -11.99 8.98 -13.19
CA ILE A 73 -10.56 8.80 -12.97
C ILE A 73 -9.90 7.81 -13.94
N ARG A 74 -10.62 7.27 -14.91
CA ARG A 74 -10.16 6.13 -15.75
C ARG A 74 -8.81 6.36 -16.41
N ASP A 75 -8.64 7.50 -17.07
CA ASP A 75 -7.38 7.82 -17.76
C ASP A 75 -6.26 8.14 -16.74
N ALA A 76 -6.58 8.93 -15.72
CA ALA A 76 -5.65 9.28 -14.65
C ALA A 76 -5.22 8.05 -13.84
N LEU A 77 -6.12 7.10 -13.60
CA LEU A 77 -5.84 5.86 -12.88
C LEU A 77 -4.75 5.04 -13.58
N THR A 78 -4.81 4.93 -14.91
CA THR A 78 -3.80 4.21 -15.69
C THR A 78 -2.41 4.86 -15.56
N ILE A 79 -2.34 6.19 -15.56
CA ILE A 79 -1.08 6.93 -15.41
C ILE A 79 -0.54 6.74 -13.98
N TRP A 80 -1.39 6.95 -12.99
CA TRP A 80 -1.02 6.82 -11.58
C TRP A 80 -0.58 5.40 -11.22
N GLU A 81 -1.26 4.38 -11.72
CA GLU A 81 -0.88 2.99 -11.51
C GLU A 81 0.53 2.69 -12.05
N ARG A 82 0.88 3.23 -13.23
CA ARG A 82 2.23 3.11 -13.78
C ARG A 82 3.27 3.80 -12.90
N GLU A 83 2.96 4.97 -12.35
CA GLU A 83 3.84 5.67 -11.41
C GLU A 83 4.07 4.81 -10.15
N VAL A 84 3.01 4.26 -9.55
CA VAL A 84 3.10 3.38 -8.37
C VAL A 84 3.89 2.11 -8.68
N THR A 85 3.59 1.45 -9.80
CA THR A 85 4.30 0.25 -10.25
C THR A 85 5.77 0.53 -10.48
N GLY A 86 6.10 1.67 -11.11
CA GLY A 86 7.48 2.10 -11.34
C GLY A 86 8.28 2.26 -10.05
N VAL A 87 7.67 2.80 -8.99
CA VAL A 87 8.31 2.88 -7.66
C VAL A 87 8.58 1.50 -7.09
N ILE A 88 7.63 0.58 -7.22
CA ILE A 88 7.78 -0.80 -6.72
C ILE A 88 8.89 -1.52 -7.50
N GLU A 89 8.89 -1.42 -8.81
CA GLU A 89 9.89 -2.05 -9.67
C GLU A 89 11.30 -1.49 -9.44
N SER A 90 11.44 -0.17 -9.27
CA SER A 90 12.73 0.45 -8.97
C SER A 90 13.30 0.03 -7.61
N THR A 91 12.42 -0.23 -6.63
CA THR A 91 12.82 -0.56 -5.26
C THR A 91 13.03 -2.08 -5.08
N TRP A 92 12.10 -2.89 -5.55
CA TRP A 92 12.10 -4.34 -5.32
C TRP A 92 12.65 -5.14 -6.51
N GLY A 93 12.57 -4.62 -7.75
CA GLY A 93 12.94 -5.30 -8.98
C GLY A 93 12.31 -6.69 -9.03
N GLN A 94 13.09 -7.71 -9.32
CA GLN A 94 12.65 -9.09 -9.33
C GLN A 94 12.65 -9.76 -7.92
N SER A 95 13.10 -9.04 -6.89
CA SER A 95 13.23 -9.61 -5.53
C SER A 95 11.89 -10.00 -4.92
N TRP A 96 10.80 -9.33 -5.32
CA TRP A 96 9.45 -9.67 -4.86
C TRP A 96 9.05 -11.13 -5.16
N LYS A 97 9.65 -11.78 -6.18
CA LYS A 97 9.35 -13.17 -6.54
C LYS A 97 9.66 -14.16 -5.42
N ARG A 98 10.62 -13.84 -4.55
CA ARG A 98 10.98 -14.67 -3.39
C ARG A 98 10.23 -14.29 -2.11
N PHE A 99 9.45 -13.20 -2.10
CA PHE A 99 8.63 -12.88 -0.95
C PHE A 99 7.57 -13.95 -0.72
N ALA A 100 7.30 -14.27 0.54
CA ALA A 100 6.26 -15.22 0.92
C ALA A 100 4.86 -14.68 0.65
N ALA A 101 4.69 -13.38 0.79
CA ALA A 101 3.45 -12.65 0.51
C ALA A 101 3.75 -11.17 0.34
N ILE A 102 2.82 -10.44 -0.27
CA ILE A 102 2.81 -8.99 -0.33
C ILE A 102 1.50 -8.52 0.28
N LEU A 103 1.57 -7.67 1.28
CA LEU A 103 0.42 -7.07 1.94
C LEU A 103 0.19 -5.68 1.36
N MET A 104 -1.00 -5.40 0.84
CA MET A 104 -1.39 -4.05 0.41
C MET A 104 -2.36 -3.44 1.41
N VAL A 105 -2.03 -2.23 1.91
CA VAL A 105 -2.79 -1.50 2.93
C VAL A 105 -2.93 -0.03 2.56
N GLY A 106 -3.82 0.68 3.26
CA GLY A 106 -4.12 2.10 3.01
C GLY A 106 -5.31 2.30 2.07
N GLY A 107 -5.87 3.50 2.07
CA GLY A 107 -7.10 3.82 1.32
C GLY A 107 -6.94 3.73 -0.20
N GLY A 108 -5.77 4.08 -0.73
CA GLY A 108 -5.48 4.00 -2.16
C GLY A 108 -5.42 2.57 -2.70
N THR A 109 -5.22 1.57 -1.84
CA THR A 109 -5.27 0.15 -2.21
C THR A 109 -6.60 -0.24 -2.85
N ILE A 110 -7.70 0.38 -2.44
CA ILE A 110 -9.03 0.11 -2.98
C ILE A 110 -9.08 0.41 -4.49
N LEU A 111 -8.43 1.47 -4.92
CA LEU A 111 -8.37 1.89 -6.32
C LEU A 111 -7.48 0.98 -7.19
N LEU A 112 -6.48 0.36 -6.59
CA LEU A 112 -5.51 -0.51 -7.26
C LEU A 112 -5.81 -2.02 -7.10
N ALA A 113 -6.89 -2.36 -6.37
CA ALA A 113 -7.20 -3.73 -6.00
C ALA A 113 -7.45 -4.66 -7.21
N ASN A 114 -7.94 -4.11 -8.30
CA ASN A 114 -8.27 -4.88 -9.51
C ASN A 114 -7.12 -4.99 -10.53
N SER A 115 -6.02 -4.28 -10.33
CA SER A 115 -4.93 -4.22 -11.31
C SER A 115 -3.59 -4.64 -10.71
N LEU A 116 -3.13 -3.96 -9.68
CA LEU A 116 -1.81 -4.18 -9.10
C LEU A 116 -1.54 -5.62 -8.60
N PRO A 117 -2.52 -6.38 -8.03
CA PRO A 117 -2.30 -7.77 -7.63
C PRO A 117 -1.90 -8.70 -8.79
N TYR A 118 -2.37 -8.45 -9.99
CA TYR A 118 -2.00 -9.27 -11.17
C TYR A 118 -0.51 -9.18 -11.49
N HIS A 119 0.09 -8.01 -11.25
CA HIS A 119 1.53 -7.80 -11.45
C HIS A 119 2.38 -8.74 -10.58
N PHE A 120 1.88 -9.17 -9.44
CA PHE A 120 2.59 -9.99 -8.44
C PHE A 120 2.18 -11.47 -8.42
N GLY A 121 1.50 -11.94 -9.46
CA GLY A 121 1.23 -13.37 -9.64
C GLY A 121 0.49 -14.04 -8.48
N GLY A 122 -0.50 -13.37 -7.89
CA GLY A 122 -1.35 -13.93 -6.83
C GLY A 122 -0.72 -13.95 -5.42
N LYS A 123 0.45 -13.33 -5.21
CA LYS A 123 1.10 -13.23 -3.89
C LYS A 123 0.56 -12.08 -3.03
N VAL A 124 -0.33 -11.28 -3.58
CA VAL A 124 -0.88 -10.10 -2.90
C VAL A 124 -2.04 -10.50 -2.02
N TYR A 125 -2.01 -9.99 -0.80
CA TYR A 125 -3.12 -10.04 0.15
C TYR A 125 -3.57 -8.62 0.49
N ILE A 126 -4.85 -8.35 0.28
CA ILE A 126 -5.51 -7.11 0.66
C ILE A 126 -6.42 -7.44 1.85
N PRO A 127 -6.24 -6.81 3.02
CA PRO A 127 -7.13 -7.01 4.16
C PRO A 127 -8.55 -6.55 3.85
N GLU A 128 -9.54 -7.10 4.53
CA GLU A 128 -10.95 -6.72 4.39
C GLU A 128 -11.17 -5.21 4.61
N ASN A 129 -10.42 -4.61 5.54
CA ASN A 129 -10.40 -3.17 5.76
C ASN A 129 -8.98 -2.61 5.62
N PRO A 130 -8.52 -2.32 4.40
CA PRO A 130 -7.16 -1.86 4.17
C PRO A 130 -6.89 -0.48 4.77
N VAL A 131 -7.92 0.37 4.90
CA VAL A 131 -7.82 1.73 5.48
C VAL A 131 -7.40 1.69 6.93
N LEU A 132 -7.98 0.80 7.73
CA LEU A 132 -7.72 0.70 9.17
C LEU A 132 -6.59 -0.28 9.52
N SER A 133 -6.02 -0.97 8.55
CA SER A 133 -5.05 -2.05 8.79
C SER A 133 -3.81 -1.59 9.55
N ILE A 134 -3.31 -0.38 9.28
CA ILE A 134 -2.15 0.20 9.97
C ILE A 134 -2.50 0.48 11.42
N ALA A 135 -3.63 1.15 11.68
CA ALA A 135 -4.09 1.45 13.04
C ALA A 135 -4.33 0.18 13.87
N GLN A 136 -4.95 -0.84 13.28
CA GLN A 136 -5.13 -2.15 13.92
C GLN A 136 -3.80 -2.83 14.24
N GLY A 137 -2.82 -2.72 13.34
CA GLY A 137 -1.47 -3.24 13.55
C GLY A 137 -0.77 -2.57 14.72
N LEU A 138 -0.82 -1.23 14.79
CA LEU A 138 -0.25 -0.43 15.88
C LEU A 138 -0.93 -0.74 17.22
N TYR A 139 -2.25 -0.86 17.25
CA TYR A 139 -3.01 -1.25 18.45
C TYR A 139 -2.54 -2.61 18.99
N LYS A 140 -2.44 -3.62 18.10
CA LYS A 140 -1.95 -4.95 18.48
C LYS A 140 -0.52 -4.92 19.02
N LEU A 141 0.35 -4.10 18.42
CA LEU A 141 1.72 -3.91 18.87
C LEU A 141 1.76 -3.30 20.27
N GLY A 142 0.95 -2.25 20.53
CA GLY A 142 0.82 -1.62 21.84
C GLY A 142 0.41 -2.62 22.92
N LEU A 143 -0.64 -3.40 22.67
CA LEU A 143 -1.08 -4.45 23.61
C LEU A 143 0.02 -5.50 23.88
N PHE A 144 0.80 -5.86 22.85
CA PHE A 144 1.90 -6.81 23.02
C PHE A 144 3.03 -6.24 23.90
N GLN A 145 3.37 -4.96 23.73
CA GLN A 145 4.39 -4.28 24.53
C GLN A 145 3.97 -4.14 25.99
N GLU A 146 2.71 -3.78 26.26
CA GLU A 146 2.17 -3.69 27.61
C GLU A 146 2.23 -5.03 28.36
N ARG A 147 1.84 -6.13 27.68
CA ARG A 147 1.93 -7.48 28.27
C ARG A 147 3.35 -7.90 28.61
N ARG A 148 4.34 -7.41 27.88
CA ARG A 148 5.77 -7.68 28.18
C ARG A 148 6.28 -6.89 29.37
N LYS A 149 5.77 -5.67 29.62
CA LYS A 149 6.15 -4.84 30.77
C LYS A 149 5.58 -5.35 32.10
N ARG A 150 4.49 -6.13 32.04
CA ARG A 150 3.80 -6.68 33.23
C ARG A 150 4.35 -8.05 33.67
N ARG A 151 5.31 -8.60 32.94
CA ARG A 151 6.02 -9.84 33.25
C ARG A 151 7.44 -9.55 33.74
#